data_d0495b77ffbbda91527e6111ef205951
#
_entry.id   d0495b77ffbbda91527e6111ef205951
#
_cell.length_a   1.000
_cell.length_b   1.000
_cell.length_c   1.000
_cell.angle_alpha   90.00
_cell.angle_beta   90.00
_cell.angle_gamma   90.00
#
_symmetry.space_group_name_H-M   'P 1'
#
loop_
_entity.id
_entity.type
_entity.pdbx_description
1 polymer ?
#
loop_
_entity_poly.entity_id
_entity_poly.type
_entity_poly.pdbx_seq_one_letter_code
_entity_poly.pdbx_strand_id
1 'polypeptide(L)'
;MVLLYGTRTPEDLLFRRELEGWRRRGDIDVQVTVDHAHEGWQGHVGVVTALVRGVAFDPARTTAMLCGPEVMMRFTVKALRDAGVADERLHLSMERNMKCALGHCGHCQFGADFVCKDGPVLRYDRIRDRLAVREV
;
A
#
# COMPACT_ATOMS: atom_id res chain seq x y z
N MET A 1 -2.20 9.50 12.91
CA MET A 1 -2.16 8.78 11.62
C MET A 1 -0.74 8.26 11.40
N VAL A 2 -0.57 7.12 10.70
CA VAL A 2 0.77 6.59 10.33
C VAL A 2 0.85 6.56 8.80
N LEU A 3 1.96 7.02 8.25
CA LEU A 3 2.30 6.93 6.83
C LEU A 3 3.61 6.14 6.69
N LEU A 4 3.54 4.99 6.01
CA LEU A 4 4.70 4.18 5.68
C LEU A 4 4.95 4.29 4.18
N TYR A 5 6.13 4.79 3.79
CA TYR A 5 6.48 5.03 2.40
C TYR A 5 7.80 4.33 2.04
N GLY A 6 7.77 3.51 1.01
CA GLY A 6 8.93 2.78 0.51
C GLY A 6 9.24 3.12 -0.93
N THR A 7 10.53 3.25 -1.26
CA THR A 7 11.04 3.41 -2.63
C THR A 7 12.25 2.50 -2.84
N ARG A 8 12.71 2.38 -4.08
CA ARG A 8 13.91 1.58 -4.39
C ARG A 8 15.17 2.25 -3.87
N THR A 9 15.33 3.52 -4.18
CA THR A 9 16.50 4.32 -3.79
C THR A 9 16.07 5.67 -3.22
N PRO A 10 16.96 6.40 -2.54
CA PRO A 10 16.66 7.75 -2.07
C PRO A 10 16.26 8.73 -3.18
N GLU A 11 16.79 8.56 -4.40
CA GLU A 11 16.51 9.41 -5.56
C GLU A 11 15.05 9.26 -6.02
N ASP A 12 14.46 8.08 -5.85
CA ASP A 12 13.08 7.76 -6.23
C ASP A 12 12.04 8.37 -5.29
N LEU A 13 12.46 9.00 -4.18
CA LEU A 13 11.56 9.64 -3.23
C LEU A 13 10.84 10.82 -3.89
N LEU A 14 9.53 10.67 -4.02
CA LEU A 14 8.63 11.74 -4.45
C LEU A 14 8.12 12.54 -3.24
N PHE A 15 7.57 13.71 -3.49
CA PHE A 15 6.90 14.55 -2.49
C PHE A 15 7.76 14.86 -1.24
N ARG A 16 9.06 15.07 -1.42
CA ARG A 16 10.02 15.27 -0.31
C ARG A 16 9.61 16.42 0.62
N ARG A 17 9.16 17.56 0.05
CA ARG A 17 8.73 18.74 0.82
C ARG A 17 7.48 18.44 1.66
N GLU A 18 6.53 17.73 1.08
CA GLU A 18 5.30 17.30 1.74
C GLU A 18 5.61 16.31 2.88
N LEU A 19 6.48 15.32 2.64
CA LEU A 19 6.93 14.37 3.66
C LEU A 19 7.61 15.09 4.83
N GLU A 20 8.48 16.06 4.56
CA GLU A 20 9.12 16.88 5.59
C GLU A 20 8.10 17.74 6.34
N GLY A 21 7.12 18.31 5.63
CA GLY A 21 6.02 19.04 6.21
C GLY A 21 5.19 18.19 7.16
N TRP A 22 4.87 16.96 6.74
CA TRP A 22 4.08 16.02 7.55
C TRP A 22 4.85 15.50 8.76
N ARG A 23 6.16 15.26 8.64
CA ARG A 23 7.01 14.88 9.79
C ARG A 23 7.04 15.92 10.90
N ARG A 24 6.86 17.20 10.57
CA ARG A 24 6.78 18.30 11.55
C ARG A 24 5.44 18.39 12.27
N ARG A 25 4.42 17.66 11.79
CA ARG A 25 3.10 17.60 12.42
C ARG A 25 3.12 16.55 13.53
N GLY A 26 2.52 16.85 14.67
CA GLY A 26 2.43 15.92 15.79
C GLY A 26 1.33 14.86 15.65
N ASP A 27 0.50 14.95 14.59
CA ASP A 27 -0.64 14.05 14.35
C ASP A 27 -0.36 12.95 13.31
N ILE A 28 0.81 13.01 12.64
CA ILE A 28 1.22 12.04 11.61
C ILE A 28 2.63 11.51 11.93
N ASP A 29 2.74 10.20 12.11
CA ASP A 29 4.02 9.49 12.11
C ASP A 29 4.39 9.11 10.67
N VAL A 30 5.49 9.69 10.14
CA VAL A 30 5.94 9.45 8.77
C VAL A 30 7.24 8.67 8.78
N GLN A 31 7.19 7.42 8.34
CA GLN A 31 8.36 6.58 8.20
C GLN A 31 8.64 6.27 6.73
N VAL A 32 9.90 6.44 6.34
CA VAL A 32 10.37 6.23 4.97
C VAL A 32 11.47 5.19 4.97
N THR A 33 11.41 4.27 4.02
CA THR A 33 12.44 3.25 3.79
C THR A 33 12.84 3.23 2.32
N VAL A 34 14.07 2.78 2.06
CA VAL A 34 14.55 2.49 0.71
C VAL A 34 15.06 1.06 0.63
N ASP A 35 14.86 0.39 -0.51
CA ASP A 35 15.38 -0.97 -0.69
C ASP A 35 16.91 -0.97 -0.73
N HIS A 36 17.50 0.04 -1.38
CA HIS A 36 18.95 0.22 -1.53
C HIS A 36 19.36 1.62 -1.10
N ALA A 37 20.21 1.69 -0.08
CA ALA A 37 20.77 2.95 0.38
C ALA A 37 22.12 3.23 -0.28
N HIS A 38 22.47 4.50 -0.40
CA HIS A 38 23.82 4.96 -0.72
C HIS A 38 24.41 5.75 0.46
N GLU A 39 25.68 6.15 0.33
CA GLU A 39 26.36 6.99 1.33
C GLU A 39 25.54 8.27 1.62
N GLY A 40 25.34 8.54 2.91
CA GLY A 40 24.54 9.70 3.38
C GLY A 40 23.07 9.42 3.68
N TRP A 41 22.53 8.24 3.34
CA TRP A 41 21.18 7.88 3.75
C TRP A 41 21.13 7.55 5.25
N GLN A 42 20.21 8.22 5.99
CA GLN A 42 20.03 8.04 7.44
C GLN A 42 18.67 7.44 7.82
N GLY A 43 17.84 7.08 6.83
CA GLY A 43 16.53 6.46 7.04
C GLY A 43 16.60 4.93 7.14
N HIS A 44 15.44 4.30 7.19
CA HIS A 44 15.34 2.85 7.16
C HIS A 44 15.80 2.28 5.82
N VAL A 45 16.36 1.07 5.85
CA VAL A 45 16.75 0.30 4.66
C VAL A 45 16.04 -1.04 4.69
N GLY A 46 15.39 -1.38 3.60
CA GLY A 46 14.61 -2.61 3.44
C GLY A 46 13.19 -2.35 2.97
N VAL A 47 12.44 -3.43 2.84
CA VAL A 47 11.07 -3.39 2.31
C VAL A 47 10.10 -2.67 3.26
N VAL A 48 9.16 -1.92 2.69
CA VAL A 48 8.19 -1.11 3.47
C VAL A 48 7.37 -1.93 4.46
N THR A 49 7.14 -3.22 4.18
CA THR A 49 6.40 -4.12 5.08
C THR A 49 7.10 -4.35 6.41
N ALA A 50 8.43 -4.18 6.47
CA ALA A 50 9.19 -4.29 7.71
C ALA A 50 8.81 -3.16 8.70
N LEU A 51 8.44 -1.99 8.21
CA LEU A 51 8.04 -0.84 9.02
C LEU A 51 6.73 -1.10 9.80
N VAL A 52 5.84 -1.96 9.29
CA VAL A 52 4.58 -2.29 9.98
C VAL A 52 4.81 -2.79 11.41
N ARG A 53 5.90 -3.53 11.62
CA ARG A 53 6.24 -4.06 12.94
C ARG A 53 6.83 -3.01 13.90
N GLY A 54 7.35 -1.91 13.33
CA GLY A 54 8.00 -0.83 14.08
C GLY A 54 7.06 0.27 14.54
N VAL A 55 5.79 0.26 14.10
CA VAL A 55 4.81 1.30 14.44
C VAL A 55 3.79 0.82 15.45
N ALA A 56 3.44 1.70 16.37
CA ALA A 56 2.38 1.44 17.35
C ALA A 56 1.02 1.85 16.79
N PHE A 57 0.08 0.91 16.74
CA PHE A 57 -1.31 1.17 16.37
C PHE A 57 -2.24 0.18 17.09
N ASP A 58 -3.51 0.54 17.22
CA ASP A 58 -4.55 -0.35 17.72
C ASP A 58 -5.20 -1.07 16.52
N PRO A 59 -5.01 -2.39 16.35
CA PRO A 59 -5.55 -3.13 15.22
C PRO A 59 -7.08 -3.04 15.09
N ALA A 60 -7.79 -3.02 16.21
CA ALA A 60 -9.25 -2.97 16.25
C ALA A 60 -9.80 -1.62 15.76
N ARG A 61 -8.99 -0.56 15.81
CA ARG A 61 -9.36 0.80 15.41
C ARG A 61 -8.65 1.28 14.15
N THR A 62 -7.81 0.43 13.55
CA THR A 62 -7.02 0.80 12.37
C THR A 62 -7.78 0.47 11.09
N THR A 63 -7.81 1.41 10.17
CA THR A 63 -8.12 1.21 8.75
C THR A 63 -6.83 1.45 7.97
N ALA A 64 -6.43 0.49 7.14
CA ALA A 64 -5.23 0.59 6.33
C ALA A 64 -5.58 0.76 4.85
N MET A 65 -4.89 1.70 4.21
CA MET A 65 -4.98 1.97 2.77
C MET A 65 -3.62 1.67 2.15
N LEU A 66 -3.59 0.77 1.17
CA LEU A 66 -2.38 0.28 0.54
C LEU A 66 -2.37 0.67 -0.93
N CYS A 67 -1.24 1.22 -1.39
CA CYS A 67 -1.03 1.58 -2.78
C CYS A 67 0.42 1.26 -3.18
N GLY A 68 0.58 0.53 -4.29
CA GLY A 68 1.88 0.15 -4.82
C GLY A 68 1.86 -1.18 -5.55
N PRO A 69 3.02 -1.76 -5.87
CA PRO A 69 3.10 -3.06 -6.55
C PRO A 69 2.29 -4.14 -5.83
N GLU A 70 1.61 -4.99 -6.58
CA GLU A 70 0.72 -6.02 -6.02
C GLU A 70 1.46 -6.93 -5.02
N VAL A 71 2.70 -7.32 -5.34
CA VAL A 71 3.54 -8.11 -4.43
C VAL A 71 3.75 -7.43 -3.09
N MET A 72 4.03 -6.12 -3.10
CA MET A 72 4.17 -5.32 -1.86
C MET A 72 2.86 -5.30 -1.07
N MET A 73 1.73 -5.06 -1.75
CA MET A 73 0.42 -5.04 -1.10
C MET A 73 0.08 -6.40 -0.47
N ARG A 74 0.36 -7.53 -1.14
CA ARG A 74 0.17 -8.89 -0.59
C ARG A 74 0.94 -9.11 0.71
N PHE A 75 2.22 -8.74 0.74
CA PHE A 75 3.03 -8.86 1.96
C PHE A 75 2.58 -7.90 3.06
N THR A 76 2.18 -6.68 2.70
CA THR A 76 1.68 -5.70 3.68
C THR A 76 0.35 -6.15 4.28
N VAL A 77 -0.58 -6.67 3.46
CA VAL A 77 -1.82 -7.29 3.95
C VAL A 77 -1.51 -8.40 4.95
N LYS A 78 -0.58 -9.30 4.59
CA LYS A 78 -0.18 -10.37 5.52
C LYS A 78 0.34 -9.81 6.85
N ALA A 79 1.24 -8.82 6.80
CA ALA A 79 1.80 -8.22 8.01
C ALA A 79 0.74 -7.54 8.90
N LEU A 80 -0.23 -6.84 8.30
CA LEU A 80 -1.32 -6.19 9.01
C LEU A 80 -2.31 -7.20 9.63
N ARG A 81 -2.62 -8.28 8.92
CA ARG A 81 -3.46 -9.38 9.44
C ARG A 81 -2.76 -10.11 10.59
N ASP A 82 -1.48 -10.39 10.45
CA ASP A 82 -0.66 -10.99 11.52
C ASP A 82 -0.62 -10.07 12.78
N ALA A 83 -0.73 -8.75 12.58
CA ALA A 83 -0.86 -7.76 13.65
C ALA A 83 -2.30 -7.61 14.19
N GLY A 84 -3.30 -8.31 13.61
CA GLY A 84 -4.68 -8.34 14.10
C GLY A 84 -5.64 -7.38 13.42
N VAL A 85 -5.27 -6.73 12.31
CA VAL A 85 -6.19 -5.88 11.53
C VAL A 85 -7.17 -6.76 10.74
N ALA A 86 -8.45 -6.49 10.89
CA ALA A 86 -9.51 -7.24 10.21
C ALA A 86 -9.54 -6.98 8.69
N ASP A 87 -9.89 -8.01 7.92
CA ASP A 87 -9.87 -7.98 6.44
C ASP A 87 -10.74 -6.84 5.84
N GLU A 88 -11.87 -6.51 6.47
CA GLU A 88 -12.78 -5.43 6.05
C GLU A 88 -12.21 -4.03 6.27
N ARG A 89 -11.12 -3.91 7.03
CA ARG A 89 -10.42 -2.65 7.30
C ARG A 89 -9.20 -2.43 6.41
N LEU A 90 -8.94 -3.37 5.49
CA LEU A 90 -7.83 -3.28 4.53
C LEU A 90 -8.38 -2.87 3.17
N HIS A 91 -7.84 -1.80 2.62
CA HIS A 91 -8.22 -1.24 1.32
C HIS A 91 -6.99 -1.20 0.41
N LEU A 92 -7.11 -1.77 -0.78
CA LEU A 92 -6.04 -1.87 -1.76
C LEU A 92 -6.37 -1.05 -3.00
N SER A 93 -5.44 -0.20 -3.40
CA SER A 93 -5.53 0.53 -4.66
C SER A 93 -5.00 -0.37 -5.77
N MET A 94 -5.92 -0.95 -6.55
CA MET A 94 -5.60 -1.87 -7.63
C MET A 94 -5.31 -1.10 -8.92
N GLU A 95 -4.35 -1.59 -9.67
CA GLU A 95 -3.97 -1.04 -10.97
C GLU A 95 -4.18 -2.07 -12.07
N ARG A 96 -4.79 -1.66 -13.16
CA ARG A 96 -4.97 -2.44 -14.40
C ARG A 96 -4.93 -1.49 -15.60
N ASN A 97 -4.62 -2.05 -16.76
CA ASN A 97 -4.58 -1.29 -18.00
C ASN A 97 -5.99 -0.85 -18.42
N MET A 98 -6.41 0.33 -18.02
CA MET A 98 -7.72 0.88 -18.32
C MET A 98 -7.73 1.53 -19.70
N LYS A 99 -8.77 1.23 -20.53
CA LYS A 99 -8.96 1.84 -21.85
C LYS A 99 -10.26 2.62 -21.95
N CYS A 100 -11.42 1.98 -21.73
CA CYS A 100 -12.72 2.66 -21.88
C CYS A 100 -13.14 3.46 -20.65
N ALA A 101 -12.66 3.11 -19.46
CA ALA A 101 -13.04 3.67 -18.15
C ALA A 101 -14.55 3.57 -17.80
N LEU A 102 -15.30 2.69 -18.50
CA LEU A 102 -16.74 2.54 -18.38
C LEU A 102 -17.18 1.11 -18.01
N GLY A 103 -16.22 0.21 -17.74
CA GLY A 103 -16.54 -1.19 -17.49
C GLY A 103 -17.03 -1.98 -18.70
N HIS A 104 -16.67 -1.55 -19.91
CA HIS A 104 -17.20 -2.12 -21.15
C HIS A 104 -16.19 -3.02 -21.89
N CYS A 105 -14.91 -2.60 -21.98
CA CYS A 105 -13.94 -3.29 -22.84
C CYS A 105 -13.24 -4.50 -22.20
N GLY A 106 -13.39 -4.73 -20.90
CA GLY A 106 -12.77 -5.83 -20.18
C GLY A 106 -11.29 -5.68 -19.81
N HIS A 107 -10.57 -4.67 -20.35
CA HIS A 107 -9.11 -4.55 -20.14
C HIS A 107 -8.68 -4.37 -18.68
N CYS A 108 -9.55 -3.78 -17.85
CA CYS A 108 -9.27 -3.60 -16.43
C CYS A 108 -10.02 -4.61 -15.54
N GLN A 109 -10.41 -5.75 -16.09
CA GLN A 109 -11.12 -6.76 -15.35
C GLN A 109 -10.25 -7.38 -14.26
N PHE A 110 -10.82 -7.55 -13.07
CA PHE A 110 -10.22 -8.21 -11.93
C PHE A 110 -11.25 -9.15 -11.32
N GLY A 111 -11.28 -10.40 -11.81
CA GLY A 111 -12.33 -11.35 -11.48
C GLY A 111 -13.70 -10.87 -11.97
N ALA A 112 -14.65 -10.67 -11.05
CA ALA A 112 -15.99 -10.19 -11.37
C ALA A 112 -16.09 -8.64 -11.45
N ASP A 113 -15.05 -7.92 -11.03
CA ASP A 113 -15.05 -6.46 -10.96
C ASP A 113 -14.28 -5.84 -12.13
N PHE A 114 -14.66 -4.63 -12.51
CA PHE A 114 -13.87 -3.77 -13.40
C PHE A 114 -13.25 -2.64 -12.59
N VAL A 115 -11.91 -2.59 -12.51
CA VAL A 115 -11.18 -1.59 -11.71
C VAL A 115 -11.61 -0.16 -12.05
N CYS A 116 -11.92 0.13 -13.31
CA CYS A 116 -12.36 1.46 -13.74
C CYS A 116 -13.77 1.86 -13.27
N LYS A 117 -14.62 0.89 -12.88
CA LYS A 117 -16.00 1.11 -12.50
C LYS A 117 -16.23 0.83 -11.01
N ASP A 118 -15.68 -0.30 -10.52
CA ASP A 118 -15.95 -0.83 -9.19
C ASP A 118 -14.83 -0.46 -8.20
N GLY A 119 -13.67 0.00 -8.73
CA GLY A 119 -12.49 0.43 -7.98
C GLY A 119 -12.15 1.89 -8.26
N PRO A 120 -10.84 2.27 -8.23
CA PRO A 120 -9.67 1.40 -8.08
C PRO A 120 -9.43 0.87 -6.66
N VAL A 121 -10.00 1.48 -5.64
CA VAL A 121 -9.79 1.07 -4.24
C VAL A 121 -10.81 0.00 -3.87
N LEU A 122 -10.32 -1.21 -3.63
CA LEU A 122 -11.14 -2.38 -3.29
C LEU A 122 -10.84 -2.85 -1.86
N ARG A 123 -11.88 -3.28 -1.15
CA ARG A 123 -11.75 -3.89 0.18
C ARG A 123 -11.16 -5.29 0.06
N TYR A 124 -10.19 -5.61 0.91
CA TYR A 124 -9.47 -6.87 0.86
C TYR A 124 -10.37 -8.10 1.06
N ASP A 125 -11.34 -8.06 1.98
CA ASP A 125 -12.28 -9.15 2.23
C ASP A 125 -13.07 -9.58 0.98
N ARG A 126 -13.27 -8.65 0.03
CA ARG A 126 -13.98 -8.93 -1.23
C ARG A 126 -13.09 -9.48 -2.33
N ILE A 127 -11.79 -9.24 -2.24
CA ILE A 127 -10.84 -9.59 -3.32
C ILE A 127 -9.78 -10.61 -2.92
N ARG A 128 -9.74 -11.05 -1.64
CA ARG A 128 -8.68 -11.91 -1.10
C ARG A 128 -8.46 -13.18 -1.92
N ASP A 129 -9.54 -13.84 -2.32
CA ASP A 129 -9.46 -15.11 -3.04
C ASP A 129 -8.89 -14.91 -4.45
N ARG A 130 -9.23 -13.80 -5.09
CA ARG A 130 -8.70 -13.39 -6.40
C ARG A 130 -7.26 -12.92 -6.31
N LEU A 131 -6.96 -12.13 -5.29
CA LEU A 131 -5.59 -11.66 -5.03
C LEU A 131 -4.64 -12.82 -4.70
N ALA A 132 -5.14 -13.94 -4.19
CA ALA A 132 -4.35 -15.15 -3.95
C ALA A 132 -3.93 -15.87 -5.24
N VAL A 133 -4.68 -15.70 -6.33
CA VAL A 133 -4.35 -16.29 -7.64
C VAL A 133 -3.22 -15.46 -8.26
N ARG A 134 -2.13 -16.13 -8.67
CA ARG A 134 -1.09 -15.47 -9.48
C ARG A 134 -1.68 -15.23 -10.87
N GLU A 135 -1.67 -14.00 -11.33
CA GLU A 135 -1.93 -13.72 -12.73
C GLU A 135 -0.80 -14.31 -13.58
N VAL A 136 -1.20 -15.05 -14.59
CA VAL A 136 -0.32 -15.58 -15.62
C VAL A 136 -0.15 -14.54 -16.72
#